data_b0eb2e8e907a25ac52804d8186e1859c
#
_entry.id   b0eb2e8e907a25ac52804d8186e1859c
#
_cell.length_a   1.000
_cell.length_b   1.000
_cell.length_c   1.000
_cell.angle_alpha   90.00
_cell.angle_beta   90.00
_cell.angle_gamma   90.00
#
_symmetry.space_group_name_H-M   'P 1'
#
loop_
_entity.id
_entity.type
_entity.pdbx_description
1 polymer ?
#
loop_
_entity_poly.entity_id
_entity_poly.type
_entity_poly.pdbx_seq_one_letter_code
_entity_poly.pdbx_strand_id
1 'polypeptide(L)'
;VLDTTLNEELQRRYLANPESGVCPCFKKGDSFDFWREEDRDDFYKFGVEKPLPCAEAWDCISRYVYTGLQGGAFMHKWTNDERMMIACCNDGTRPVIFKIERIDIPETEEEKQWLEKQNFKNTADDAYTG
;
A
#
# COMPACT_ATOMS: atom_id res chain seq x y z
N VAL A 1 2.30 6.24 7.83
CA VAL A 1 1.28 6.18 8.90
C VAL A 1 0.74 7.58 9.17
N LEU A 2 -0.54 7.77 8.91
CA LEU A 2 -1.21 9.05 9.17
C LEU A 2 -1.54 9.23 10.65
N ASP A 3 -1.95 8.16 11.31
CA ASP A 3 -2.36 8.24 12.71
C ASP A 3 -2.34 6.87 13.37
N THR A 4 -2.18 6.89 14.69
CA THR A 4 -2.40 5.73 15.55
C THR A 4 -3.57 6.05 16.48
N THR A 5 -4.57 5.20 16.48
CA THR A 5 -5.81 5.45 17.20
C THR A 5 -5.95 4.53 18.41
N LEU A 6 -6.87 4.86 19.28
CA LEU A 6 -7.17 4.06 20.47
C LEU A 6 -8.64 4.18 20.85
N ASN A 7 -9.29 3.04 21.02
CA ASN A 7 -10.60 2.98 21.64
C ASN A 7 -10.46 2.32 23.01
N GLU A 8 -10.29 3.12 24.04
CA GLU A 8 -10.03 2.66 25.40
C GLU A 8 -11.18 1.83 25.97
N GLU A 9 -12.41 2.19 25.65
CA GLU A 9 -13.57 1.45 26.16
C GLU A 9 -13.61 0.03 25.60
N LEU A 10 -13.34 -0.15 24.31
CA LEU A 10 -13.29 -1.47 23.70
C LEU A 10 -12.16 -2.31 24.29
N GLN A 11 -11.03 -1.69 24.58
CA GLN A 11 -9.91 -2.40 25.21
C GLN A 11 -10.27 -2.83 26.64
N ARG A 12 -10.85 -1.95 27.43
CA ARG A 12 -11.25 -2.28 28.78
C ARG A 12 -12.30 -3.40 28.81
N ARG A 13 -13.17 -3.41 27.83
CA ARG A 13 -14.31 -4.34 27.80
C ARG A 13 -13.97 -5.71 27.26
N TYR A 14 -13.07 -5.78 26.28
CA TYR A 14 -12.88 -7.00 25.51
C TYR A 14 -11.46 -7.56 25.51
N LEU A 15 -10.44 -6.79 25.78
CA LEU A 15 -9.08 -7.31 25.75
C LEU A 15 -8.69 -8.01 27.05
N ALA A 16 -7.86 -9.05 26.93
CA ALA A 16 -7.29 -9.73 28.09
C ALA A 16 -6.45 -8.76 28.93
N ASN A 17 -5.72 -7.85 28.27
CA ASN A 17 -5.07 -6.74 28.95
C ASN A 17 -5.81 -5.44 28.59
N PRO A 18 -6.63 -4.91 29.49
CA PRO A 18 -7.42 -3.71 29.22
C PRO A 18 -6.59 -2.43 29.08
N GLU A 19 -5.32 -2.49 29.45
CA GLU A 19 -4.38 -1.36 29.37
C GLU A 19 -3.36 -1.53 28.24
N SER A 20 -3.71 -2.24 27.17
CA SER A 20 -2.83 -2.47 26.03
C SER A 20 -2.36 -1.19 25.34
N GLY A 21 -3.21 -0.17 25.27
CA GLY A 21 -2.87 1.13 24.69
C GLY A 21 -2.83 1.12 23.16
N VAL A 22 -2.16 2.12 22.58
CA VAL A 22 -1.97 2.24 21.13
C VAL A 22 -1.05 1.15 20.60
N CYS A 23 -1.10 0.91 19.29
CA CYS A 23 -0.24 -0.09 18.64
C CYS A 23 1.25 0.25 18.85
N PRO A 24 2.06 -0.70 19.36
CA PRO A 24 3.49 -0.48 19.55
C PRO A 24 4.31 -0.64 18.27
N CYS A 25 3.72 -1.19 17.19
CA CYS A 25 4.45 -1.49 15.96
C CYS A 25 4.67 -0.28 15.07
N PHE A 26 3.82 0.74 15.18
CA PHE A 26 3.83 1.90 14.30
C PHE A 26 3.74 3.20 15.09
N LYS A 27 4.33 4.24 14.51
CA LYS A 27 4.21 5.63 15.00
C LYS A 27 3.72 6.52 13.87
N LYS A 28 2.96 7.53 14.23
CA LYS A 28 2.55 8.58 13.29
C LYS A 28 3.77 9.15 12.57
N GLY A 29 3.72 9.18 11.24
CA GLY A 29 4.82 9.64 10.40
C GLY A 29 5.74 8.54 9.90
N ASP A 30 5.62 7.29 10.39
CA ASP A 30 6.38 6.17 9.82
C ASP A 30 6.07 6.02 8.34
N SER A 31 7.10 5.74 7.54
CA SER A 31 7.02 5.63 6.10
C SER A 31 7.69 4.35 5.63
N PHE A 32 7.08 3.71 4.63
CA PHE A 32 7.56 2.46 4.05
C PHE A 32 7.48 2.59 2.53
N ASP A 33 8.59 2.33 1.83
CA ASP A 33 8.67 2.47 0.39
C ASP A 33 8.72 1.11 -0.29
N PHE A 34 7.92 0.96 -1.35
CA PHE A 34 7.86 -0.23 -2.18
C PHE A 34 8.16 0.20 -3.61
N TRP A 35 9.09 -0.50 -4.26
CA TRP A 35 9.57 -0.14 -5.58
C TRP A 35 9.28 -1.23 -6.60
N ARG A 36 8.96 -0.81 -7.79
CA ARG A 36 8.96 -1.65 -8.95
C ARG A 36 9.75 -0.97 -10.06
N GLU A 37 10.88 -1.57 -10.39
CA GLU A 37 11.76 -1.18 -11.48
C GLU A 37 12.18 -2.45 -12.21
N GLU A 38 13.02 -2.33 -13.27
CA GLU A 38 13.43 -3.44 -14.15
C GLU A 38 13.72 -4.75 -13.41
N ASP A 39 14.58 -4.69 -12.39
CA ASP A 39 15.03 -5.88 -11.64
C ASP A 39 14.48 -5.96 -10.22
N ARG A 40 13.62 -5.03 -9.85
CA ARG A 40 13.10 -4.92 -8.49
C ARG A 40 11.59 -4.88 -8.47
N ASP A 41 11.00 -5.88 -7.83
CA ASP A 41 9.59 -5.92 -7.51
C ASP A 41 9.44 -6.26 -6.04
N ASP A 42 9.27 -5.23 -5.23
CA ASP A 42 9.25 -5.37 -3.78
C ASP A 42 8.06 -6.18 -3.28
N PHE A 43 6.96 -6.19 -4.02
CA PHE A 43 5.79 -6.97 -3.62
C PHE A 43 6.10 -8.47 -3.58
N TYR A 44 6.72 -8.99 -4.64
CA TYR A 44 7.02 -10.42 -4.73
C TYR A 44 8.18 -10.86 -3.85
N LYS A 45 9.13 -9.98 -3.58
CA LYS A 45 10.25 -10.27 -2.69
C LYS A 45 9.82 -10.38 -1.23
N PHE A 46 8.73 -9.76 -0.87
CA PHE A 46 8.22 -9.78 0.51
C PHE A 46 7.52 -11.07 0.91
N GLY A 47 7.36 -12.03 0.02
CA GLY A 47 6.97 -13.38 0.43
C GLY A 47 7.94 -14.04 1.40
N VAL A 48 9.19 -13.57 1.46
CA VAL A 48 10.25 -14.10 2.31
C VAL A 48 10.61 -13.16 3.47
N GLU A 49 10.56 -11.85 3.26
CA GLU A 49 10.86 -10.83 4.27
C GLU A 49 9.60 -10.02 4.60
N LYS A 50 9.40 -9.74 5.88
CA LYS A 50 8.25 -8.95 6.30
C LYS A 50 8.44 -7.49 5.88
N PRO A 51 7.59 -6.95 4.99
CA PRO A 51 7.73 -5.56 4.54
C PRO A 51 7.35 -4.55 5.62
N LEU A 52 6.46 -4.97 6.52
CA LEU A 52 6.00 -4.17 7.64
C LEU A 52 6.22 -4.91 8.95
N PRO A 53 6.33 -4.19 10.08
CA PRO A 53 6.50 -4.83 11.38
C PRO A 53 5.28 -5.60 11.88
N CYS A 54 4.17 -5.61 11.14
CA CYS A 54 2.93 -6.27 11.56
C CYS A 54 2.25 -6.93 10.35
N ALA A 55 1.99 -8.24 10.46
CA ALA A 55 1.29 -9.01 9.42
C ALA A 55 -0.18 -8.59 9.28
N GLU A 56 -0.83 -8.20 10.37
CA GLU A 56 -2.22 -7.74 10.34
C GLU A 56 -2.38 -6.45 9.53
N ALA A 57 -1.41 -5.56 9.61
CA ALA A 57 -1.38 -4.36 8.78
C ALA A 57 -1.12 -4.72 7.32
N TRP A 58 -0.16 -5.60 7.07
CA TRP A 58 0.16 -6.05 5.71
C TRP A 58 -1.03 -6.70 5.02
N ASP A 59 -1.76 -7.56 5.71
CA ASP A 59 -2.95 -8.21 5.17
C ASP A 59 -4.00 -7.19 4.69
N CYS A 60 -4.12 -6.07 5.38
CA CYS A 60 -5.07 -5.03 4.99
C CYS A 60 -4.60 -4.16 3.84
N ILE A 61 -3.31 -3.79 3.80
CA ILE A 61 -2.83 -2.80 2.84
C ILE A 61 -2.13 -3.40 1.63
N SER A 62 -1.76 -4.69 1.67
CA SER A 62 -0.99 -5.34 0.60
C SER A 62 -1.64 -5.23 -0.77
N ARG A 63 -2.95 -5.36 -0.86
CA ARG A 63 -3.67 -5.26 -2.13
C ARG A 63 -3.54 -3.87 -2.76
N TYR A 64 -3.47 -2.82 -1.94
CA TYR A 64 -3.26 -1.45 -2.43
C TYR A 64 -1.82 -1.23 -2.86
N VAL A 65 -0.87 -1.79 -2.11
CA VAL A 65 0.55 -1.77 -2.51
C VAL A 65 0.74 -2.47 -3.85
N TYR A 66 0.15 -3.66 -4.00
CA TYR A 66 0.19 -4.39 -5.27
C TYR A 66 -0.41 -3.57 -6.41
N THR A 67 -1.60 -3.02 -6.20
CA THR A 67 -2.29 -2.20 -7.21
C THR A 67 -1.43 -1.00 -7.62
N GLY A 68 -0.84 -0.32 -6.66
CA GLY A 68 0.05 0.81 -6.92
C GLY A 68 1.28 0.41 -7.74
N LEU A 69 1.92 -0.69 -7.38
CA LEU A 69 3.10 -1.20 -8.10
C LEU A 69 2.75 -1.63 -9.53
N GLN A 70 1.52 -2.04 -9.78
CA GLN A 70 1.03 -2.37 -11.12
C GLN A 70 0.53 -1.15 -11.90
N GLY A 71 0.55 0.04 -11.32
CA GLY A 71 0.12 1.27 -11.99
C GLY A 71 -1.39 1.46 -12.07
N GLY A 72 -2.16 0.72 -11.28
CA GLY A 72 -3.61 0.79 -11.25
C GLY A 72 -4.16 1.90 -10.37
N ALA A 73 -5.43 2.25 -10.56
CA ALA A 73 -6.19 3.09 -9.65
C ALA A 73 -6.53 2.28 -8.38
N PHE A 74 -6.37 2.89 -7.22
CA PHE A 74 -6.65 2.19 -5.97
C PHE A 74 -8.14 1.98 -5.75
N MET A 75 -8.93 3.01 -5.99
CA MET A 75 -10.37 2.92 -5.86
C MET A 75 -11.03 4.04 -6.68
N HIS A 76 -11.95 3.65 -7.55
CA HIS A 76 -12.57 4.59 -8.48
C HIS A 76 -13.44 5.61 -7.75
N LYS A 77 -13.07 6.88 -7.83
CA LYS A 77 -13.83 8.04 -7.32
C LYS A 77 -14.21 7.96 -5.83
N TRP A 78 -13.47 7.17 -5.06
CA TRP A 78 -13.69 7.10 -3.62
C TRP A 78 -12.90 8.16 -2.87
N THR A 79 -11.59 8.24 -3.13
CA THR A 79 -10.75 9.31 -2.61
C THR A 79 -10.67 10.44 -3.63
N ASN A 80 -10.10 11.56 -3.23
CA ASN A 80 -9.88 12.70 -4.13
C ASN A 80 -8.70 12.50 -5.10
N ASP A 81 -7.99 11.40 -4.98
CA ASP A 81 -6.90 11.02 -5.89
C ASP A 81 -6.90 9.50 -6.04
N GLU A 82 -7.10 9.00 -7.26
CA GLU A 82 -7.12 7.55 -7.54
C GLU A 82 -5.77 6.86 -7.36
N ARG A 83 -4.70 7.64 -7.17
CA ARG A 83 -3.36 7.14 -6.87
C ARG A 83 -3.09 6.98 -5.38
N MET A 84 -4.11 7.12 -4.54
CA MET A 84 -3.95 6.90 -3.10
C MET A 84 -5.17 6.26 -2.48
N MET A 85 -4.95 5.64 -1.33
CA MET A 85 -6.00 5.09 -0.50
C MET A 85 -5.69 5.33 0.97
N ILE A 86 -6.74 5.53 1.73
CA ILE A 86 -6.67 5.56 3.20
C ILE A 86 -7.23 4.24 3.70
N ALA A 87 -6.41 3.49 4.40
CA ALA A 87 -6.76 2.17 4.92
C ALA A 87 -6.27 2.03 6.35
N CYS A 88 -6.62 0.94 7.01
CA CYS A 88 -6.18 0.67 8.37
C CYS A 88 -5.89 -0.81 8.57
N CYS A 89 -5.20 -1.13 9.67
CA CYS A 89 -4.97 -2.52 10.06
C CYS A 89 -6.23 -3.19 10.61
N ASN A 90 -6.12 -4.50 10.89
CA ASN A 90 -7.24 -5.31 11.38
C ASN A 90 -7.60 -5.12 12.86
N ASP A 91 -6.80 -4.41 13.64
CA ASP A 91 -7.09 -4.24 15.07
C ASP A 91 -8.17 -3.20 15.28
N GLY A 92 -9.40 -3.67 15.57
CA GLY A 92 -10.56 -2.81 15.77
C GLY A 92 -10.49 -1.96 17.03
N THR A 93 -9.58 -2.22 17.96
CA THR A 93 -9.47 -1.45 19.21
C THR A 93 -8.44 -0.33 19.14
N ARG A 94 -7.53 -0.41 18.17
CA ARG A 94 -6.45 0.58 17.97
C ARG A 94 -6.00 0.66 16.50
N PRO A 95 -6.92 0.92 15.56
CA PRO A 95 -6.55 0.95 14.16
C PRO A 95 -5.41 1.92 13.86
N VAL A 96 -4.41 1.43 13.16
CA VAL A 96 -3.36 2.28 12.59
C VAL A 96 -3.80 2.70 11.20
N ILE A 97 -3.83 3.98 10.95
CA ILE A 97 -4.31 4.56 9.69
C ILE A 97 -3.14 4.78 8.74
N PHE A 98 -3.25 4.22 7.55
CA PHE A 98 -2.25 4.31 6.51
C PHE A 98 -2.76 5.14 5.34
N LYS A 99 -1.89 5.96 4.79
CA LYS A 99 -2.05 6.51 3.45
C LYS A 99 -1.12 5.74 2.53
N ILE A 100 -1.67 5.11 1.51
CA ILE A 100 -0.91 4.40 0.49
C ILE A 100 -0.96 5.25 -0.78
N GLU A 101 0.21 5.64 -1.29
CA GLU A 101 0.33 6.48 -2.48
C GLU A 101 1.15 5.79 -3.55
N ARG A 102 0.69 5.90 -4.79
CA ARG A 102 1.48 5.59 -5.95
C ARG A 102 2.22 6.84 -6.42
N ILE A 103 3.53 6.73 -6.54
CA ILE A 103 4.38 7.78 -7.11
C ILE A 103 4.91 7.25 -8.43
N ASP A 104 4.55 7.88 -9.53
CA ASP A 104 4.97 7.45 -10.85
C ASP A 104 6.35 8.00 -11.17
N ILE A 105 7.24 7.09 -11.59
CA ILE A 105 8.60 7.44 -12.03
C ILE A 105 8.60 7.38 -13.56
N PRO A 106 9.07 8.44 -14.25
CA PRO A 106 9.15 8.44 -15.70
C PRO A 106 10.00 7.28 -16.23
N GLU A 107 9.53 6.64 -17.28
CA GLU A 107 10.32 5.62 -17.97
C GLU A 107 11.61 6.22 -18.53
N THR A 108 12.71 5.49 -18.40
CA THR A 108 13.97 5.85 -19.06
C THR A 108 13.91 5.52 -20.55
N GLU A 109 14.76 6.15 -21.35
CA GLU A 109 14.87 5.80 -22.78
C GLU A 109 15.28 4.33 -22.98
N GLU A 110 16.08 3.79 -22.09
CA GLU A 110 16.50 2.39 -22.11
C GLU A 110 15.31 1.45 -21.89
N GLU A 111 14.42 1.76 -20.96
CA GLU A 111 13.19 1.00 -20.72
C GLU A 111 12.27 1.04 -21.94
N LYS A 112 12.08 2.22 -22.52
CA LYS A 112 11.25 2.38 -23.73
C LYS A 112 11.79 1.57 -24.89
N GLN A 113 13.10 1.62 -25.12
CA GLN A 113 13.75 0.85 -26.16
C GLN A 113 13.65 -0.66 -25.94
N TRP A 114 13.79 -1.09 -24.67
CA TRP A 114 13.63 -2.48 -24.31
C TRP A 114 12.21 -2.97 -24.57
N LEU A 115 11.21 -2.18 -24.19
CA LEU A 115 9.79 -2.51 -24.40
C LEU A 115 9.44 -2.60 -25.89
N GLU A 116 10.00 -1.71 -26.71
CA GLU A 116 9.81 -1.75 -28.18
C GLU A 116 10.31 -3.05 -28.81
N LYS A 117 11.34 -3.66 -28.22
CA LYS A 117 11.90 -4.94 -28.68
C LYS A 117 11.13 -6.16 -28.17
N GLN A 118 10.22 -5.97 -27.22
CA GLN A 118 9.37 -7.03 -26.68
C GLN A 118 8.04 -7.08 -27.42
N ASN A 119 7.23 -8.09 -27.10
CA ASN A 119 5.87 -8.17 -27.61
C ASN A 119 4.90 -7.34 -26.77
N PHE A 120 5.36 -6.19 -26.33
CA PHE A 120 4.57 -5.24 -25.53
C PHE A 120 3.72 -4.37 -26.45
N LYS A 121 2.44 -4.22 -26.08
CA LYS A 121 1.54 -3.30 -26.78
C LYS A 121 1.29 -2.11 -25.87
N ASN A 122 1.63 -0.91 -26.39
CA ASN A 122 1.25 0.32 -25.69
C ASN A 122 -0.22 0.61 -26.01
N THR A 123 -1.08 0.30 -25.05
CA THR A 123 -2.52 0.49 -25.20
C THR A 123 -3.01 1.86 -24.74
N ALA A 124 -2.09 2.75 -24.33
CA ALA A 124 -2.47 4.08 -23.87
C ALA A 124 -3.19 4.88 -24.95
N ASP A 125 -2.79 4.71 -26.24
CA ASP A 125 -3.40 5.37 -27.39
C ASP A 125 -4.67 4.64 -27.87
N ASP A 126 -4.83 3.37 -27.53
CA ASP A 126 -5.97 2.53 -27.88
C ASP A 126 -6.99 2.42 -26.75
N ALA A 127 -6.69 3.04 -25.61
CA ALA A 127 -7.50 2.91 -24.41
C ALA A 127 -8.92 3.43 -24.63
N TYR A 128 -9.88 2.53 -24.51
CA TYR A 128 -11.29 2.86 -24.43
C TYR A 128 -11.91 3.50 -25.69
N THR A 129 -11.49 3.03 -26.85
CA THR A 129 -12.17 3.39 -28.10
C THR A 129 -13.44 2.57 -28.35
N GLY A 130 -13.77 1.72 -27.41
CA GLY A 130 -14.96 0.89 -27.51
C GLY A 130 -16.08 1.30 -26.60
#